data_123b51fa7058af0b272e681cc8f43418
#
_entry.id   123b51fa7058af0b272e681cc8f43418
#
_cell.length_a   1.000
_cell.length_b   1.000
_cell.length_c   1.000
_cell.angle_alpha   90.00
_cell.angle_beta   90.00
_cell.angle_gamma   90.00
#
_symmetry.space_group_name_H-M   'P 1'
#
loop_
_entity.id
_entity.type
_entity.pdbx_description
1 polymer ?
#
loop_
_entity_poly.entity_id
_entity_poly.type
_entity_poly.pdbx_seq_one_letter_code
_entity_poly.pdbx_strand_id
1 'polypeptide(L)'
;MYRVDIENKKLIEIPATTYSELNLRERFDIQEWIAGTPEILGEPLMIISKELILPSGRRLDLLAVDKEGALVVIELKRDNSGSDVEWQAIKYASYCSSFSYDEIYKHFAEYLGTDGDDAQVKIEGFINCEPEDLNQRQRIILVAKEFHSEVISAVLWLRESEINIECIRLTPYFDQKGELFINPEIIIPLPEAKDYIQKKESKQKELKQSGKSSFSLEKSNLEPDQLKNRIVDSLTRDSDLTPRFRAFLEIISQEDRIYNRDEVKQGLYEAGVGNDTGQSGRYLSNISQFLTKKSNPHLRQLVEFESGGTHGETKDNYHVISQYRDLVQQALEETAGEVSKDTQANKLTQLTS
;
A
#
# COMPACT_ATOMS: atom_id res chain seq x y z
N MET A 1 6.59 22.14 -24.55
CA MET A 1 7.09 22.65 -23.25
C MET A 1 7.90 23.92 -23.47
N TYR A 2 8.02 24.80 -22.48
CA TYR A 2 8.83 26.01 -22.59
C TYR A 2 9.82 26.09 -21.43
N ARG A 3 11.08 26.42 -21.75
CA ARG A 3 12.09 26.81 -20.78
C ARG A 3 12.05 28.32 -20.60
N VAL A 4 12.06 28.78 -19.35
CA VAL A 4 12.09 30.21 -19.03
C VAL A 4 13.55 30.68 -19.01
N ASP A 5 13.89 31.68 -19.83
CA ASP A 5 15.12 32.46 -19.71
C ASP A 5 14.82 33.69 -18.83
N ILE A 6 15.20 33.60 -17.57
CA ILE A 6 14.89 34.61 -16.55
C ILE A 6 15.62 35.93 -16.84
N GLU A 7 16.86 35.82 -17.27
CA GLU A 7 17.71 37.01 -17.52
C GLU A 7 17.19 37.82 -18.71
N ASN A 8 16.87 37.13 -19.81
CA ASN A 8 16.40 37.75 -21.04
C ASN A 8 14.88 37.90 -21.13
N LYS A 9 14.14 37.42 -20.09
CA LYS A 9 12.65 37.42 -20.03
C LYS A 9 12.01 36.82 -21.28
N LYS A 10 12.55 35.68 -21.75
CA LYS A 10 12.07 34.96 -22.93
C LYS A 10 11.61 33.56 -22.59
N LEU A 11 10.64 33.06 -23.37
CA LEU A 11 10.26 31.68 -23.42
C LEU A 11 10.97 31.03 -24.62
N ILE A 12 11.66 29.92 -24.33
CA ILE A 12 12.36 29.13 -25.36
C ILE A 12 11.59 27.83 -25.46
N GLU A 13 11.03 27.56 -26.63
CA GLU A 13 10.29 26.37 -26.89
C GLU A 13 11.21 25.14 -26.89
N ILE A 14 10.78 24.09 -26.17
CA ILE A 14 11.36 22.77 -26.27
C ILE A 14 10.31 21.92 -27.00
N PRO A 15 10.61 21.49 -28.25
CA PRO A 15 9.63 20.74 -29.03
C PRO A 15 9.38 19.36 -28.44
N ALA A 16 8.14 18.88 -28.59
CA ALA A 16 7.83 17.47 -28.34
C ALA A 16 8.44 16.62 -29.46
N THR A 17 8.89 15.44 -29.11
CA THR A 17 9.46 14.45 -30.03
C THR A 17 8.78 13.09 -29.83
N THR A 18 9.28 12.06 -30.45
CA THR A 18 8.86 10.69 -30.21
C THR A 18 10.00 9.86 -29.62
N TYR A 19 9.65 8.86 -28.86
CA TYR A 19 10.65 7.91 -28.35
C TYR A 19 11.36 7.19 -29.50
N SER A 20 10.65 6.94 -30.61
CA SER A 20 11.21 6.36 -31.81
C SER A 20 12.30 7.23 -32.46
N GLU A 21 12.08 8.52 -32.57
CA GLU A 21 13.07 9.48 -33.10
C GLU A 21 14.34 9.53 -32.25
N LEU A 22 14.21 9.34 -30.96
CA LEU A 22 15.32 9.29 -30.00
C LEU A 22 15.96 7.89 -29.90
N ASN A 23 15.49 6.90 -30.67
CA ASN A 23 15.90 5.48 -30.58
C ASN A 23 15.69 4.86 -29.20
N LEU A 24 14.79 5.43 -28.39
CA LEU A 24 14.41 4.90 -27.08
C LEU A 24 13.43 3.73 -27.23
N ARG A 25 13.57 2.74 -26.39
CA ARG A 25 12.81 1.49 -26.43
C ARG A 25 11.84 1.41 -25.26
N GLU A 26 10.67 0.83 -25.52
CA GLU A 26 9.65 0.61 -24.52
C GLU A 26 10.20 -0.14 -23.31
N ARG A 27 10.78 -1.31 -23.55
CA ARG A 27 11.25 -2.22 -22.51
C ARG A 27 12.54 -1.79 -21.81
N PHE A 28 13.49 -1.19 -22.53
CA PHE A 28 14.84 -0.94 -22.02
C PHE A 28 15.03 0.48 -21.48
N ASP A 29 14.12 1.39 -21.82
CA ASP A 29 14.21 2.78 -21.41
C ASP A 29 12.96 3.18 -20.62
N ILE A 30 11.78 3.22 -21.25
CA ILE A 30 10.55 3.74 -20.64
C ILE A 30 10.12 2.89 -19.42
N GLN A 31 10.14 1.58 -19.58
CA GLN A 31 9.81 0.64 -18.52
C GLN A 31 10.78 0.73 -17.34
N GLU A 32 12.09 0.89 -17.60
CA GLU A 32 13.09 1.04 -16.55
C GLU A 32 12.91 2.35 -15.77
N TRP A 33 12.59 3.46 -16.45
CA TRP A 33 12.34 4.74 -15.80
C TRP A 33 11.11 4.68 -14.90
N ILE A 34 10.01 4.10 -15.39
CA ILE A 34 8.79 3.94 -14.60
C ILE A 34 9.03 2.97 -13.44
N ALA A 35 9.73 1.87 -13.64
CA ALA A 35 10.07 0.93 -12.57
C ALA A 35 10.96 1.57 -11.49
N GLY A 36 11.87 2.46 -11.86
CA GLY A 36 12.77 3.18 -10.95
C GLY A 36 12.13 4.40 -10.28
N THR A 37 11.07 4.97 -10.88
CA THR A 37 10.39 6.17 -10.39
C THR A 37 8.90 6.05 -10.68
N PRO A 38 8.19 5.14 -10.02
CA PRO A 38 6.78 4.87 -10.30
C PRO A 38 5.85 6.05 -9.99
N GLU A 39 6.29 7.00 -9.16
CA GLU A 39 5.56 8.23 -8.83
C GLU A 39 5.28 9.11 -10.05
N ILE A 40 6.00 8.91 -11.16
CA ILE A 40 5.70 9.59 -12.44
C ILE A 40 4.28 9.27 -12.94
N LEU A 41 3.68 8.18 -12.46
CA LEU A 41 2.30 7.79 -12.75
C LEU A 41 1.26 8.54 -11.90
N GLY A 42 1.71 9.48 -11.04
CA GLY A 42 0.85 10.40 -10.29
C GLY A 42 0.38 9.88 -8.92
N GLU A 43 0.88 8.74 -8.48
CA GLU A 43 0.59 8.15 -7.17
C GLU A 43 1.74 7.26 -6.69
N PRO A 44 1.83 6.98 -5.38
CA PRO A 44 2.80 6.02 -4.86
C PRO A 44 2.40 4.61 -5.27
N LEU A 45 3.26 3.93 -6.01
CA LEU A 45 3.12 2.54 -6.41
C LEU A 45 4.40 1.77 -6.03
N MET A 46 4.25 0.52 -5.62
CA MET A 46 5.37 -0.40 -5.42
C MET A 46 5.41 -1.40 -6.58
N ILE A 47 6.44 -1.33 -7.40
CA ILE A 47 6.64 -2.29 -8.49
C ILE A 47 7.04 -3.64 -7.89
N ILE A 48 6.27 -4.69 -8.16
CA ILE A 48 6.48 -6.03 -7.61
C ILE A 48 6.94 -7.03 -8.68
N SER A 49 6.81 -6.71 -9.96
CA SER A 49 7.36 -7.53 -11.05
C SER A 49 7.55 -6.72 -12.32
N LYS A 50 8.56 -7.11 -13.12
CA LYS A 50 8.77 -6.67 -14.51
C LYS A 50 8.72 -7.88 -15.44
N GLU A 51 8.12 -7.70 -16.62
CA GLU A 51 8.09 -8.74 -17.67
C GLU A 51 7.52 -10.08 -17.15
N LEU A 52 6.49 -10.01 -16.31
CA LEU A 52 5.87 -11.21 -15.74
C LEU A 52 5.31 -12.10 -16.83
N ILE A 53 5.84 -13.32 -16.94
CA ILE A 53 5.39 -14.29 -17.92
C ILE A 53 4.12 -14.96 -17.42
N LEU A 54 3.04 -14.78 -18.14
CA LEU A 54 1.76 -15.41 -17.87
C LEU A 54 1.69 -16.82 -18.47
N PRO A 55 0.82 -17.72 -17.98
CA PRO A 55 0.64 -19.06 -18.56
C PRO A 55 0.30 -19.07 -20.05
N SER A 56 -0.25 -17.97 -20.58
CA SER A 56 -0.48 -17.80 -22.01
C SER A 56 0.81 -17.58 -22.82
N GLY A 57 1.97 -17.49 -22.16
CA GLY A 57 3.25 -17.11 -22.76
C GLY A 57 3.39 -15.63 -23.07
N ARG A 58 2.38 -14.81 -22.79
CA ARG A 58 2.46 -13.36 -22.92
C ARG A 58 3.17 -12.76 -21.70
N ARG A 59 3.69 -11.57 -21.88
CA ARG A 59 4.39 -10.82 -20.83
C ARG A 59 3.60 -9.58 -20.46
N LEU A 60 3.48 -9.35 -19.18
CA LEU A 60 2.95 -8.14 -18.59
C LEU A 60 4.14 -7.22 -18.30
N ASP A 61 4.07 -5.97 -18.75
CA ASP A 61 5.22 -5.07 -18.69
C ASP A 61 5.62 -4.78 -17.23
N LEU A 62 4.72 -4.22 -16.42
CA LEU A 62 4.94 -3.95 -15.00
C LEU A 62 3.71 -4.37 -14.19
N LEU A 63 3.95 -5.04 -13.08
CA LEU A 63 2.96 -5.30 -12.04
C LEU A 63 3.35 -4.53 -10.78
N ALA A 64 2.39 -3.80 -10.22
CA ALA A 64 2.58 -3.01 -9.00
C ALA A 64 1.49 -3.30 -7.96
N VAL A 65 1.72 -2.81 -6.74
CA VAL A 65 0.71 -2.73 -5.67
C VAL A 65 0.53 -1.26 -5.33
N ASP A 66 -0.72 -0.82 -5.15
CA ASP A 66 -1.02 0.51 -4.60
C ASP A 66 -1.13 0.50 -3.07
N LYS A 67 -1.33 1.67 -2.47
CA LYS A 67 -1.45 1.83 -1.00
C LYS A 67 -2.66 1.11 -0.41
N GLU A 68 -3.69 0.87 -1.18
CA GLU A 68 -4.92 0.18 -0.77
C GLU A 68 -4.84 -1.33 -0.99
N GLY A 69 -3.69 -1.86 -1.44
CA GLY A 69 -3.45 -3.28 -1.66
C GLY A 69 -4.02 -3.81 -2.98
N ALA A 70 -4.46 -2.94 -3.88
CA ALA A 70 -4.88 -3.37 -5.20
C ALA A 70 -3.67 -3.71 -6.08
N LEU A 71 -3.76 -4.80 -6.86
CA LEU A 71 -2.79 -5.05 -7.92
C LEU A 71 -3.04 -4.09 -9.08
N VAL A 72 -1.95 -3.46 -9.55
CA VAL A 72 -1.96 -2.49 -10.63
C VAL A 72 -1.19 -3.07 -11.82
N VAL A 73 -1.92 -3.40 -12.88
CA VAL A 73 -1.37 -3.80 -14.17
C VAL A 73 -0.99 -2.56 -14.94
N ILE A 74 0.27 -2.40 -15.28
CA ILE A 74 0.78 -1.28 -16.06
C ILE A 74 1.23 -1.79 -17.42
N GLU A 75 0.54 -1.36 -18.46
CA GLU A 75 0.85 -1.70 -19.85
C GLU A 75 1.42 -0.47 -20.55
N LEU A 76 2.56 -0.65 -21.19
CA LEU A 76 3.32 0.42 -21.81
C LEU A 76 3.25 0.33 -23.34
N LYS A 77 3.19 1.47 -23.98
CA LYS A 77 3.40 1.59 -25.43
C LYS A 77 4.32 2.78 -25.69
N ARG A 78 5.32 2.52 -26.50
CA ARG A 78 6.39 3.49 -26.76
C ARG A 78 5.87 4.84 -27.26
N ASP A 79 5.14 4.85 -28.36
CA ASP A 79 4.62 6.07 -28.97
C ASP A 79 3.09 6.04 -29.05
N ASN A 80 2.52 5.18 -29.85
CA ASN A 80 1.08 5.04 -30.01
C ASN A 80 0.56 3.78 -29.29
N SER A 81 -0.58 3.89 -28.61
CA SER A 81 -1.19 2.77 -27.88
C SER A 81 -1.55 1.56 -28.74
N GLY A 82 -1.68 1.73 -30.05
CA GLY A 82 -2.36 0.74 -30.88
C GLY A 82 -3.87 0.72 -30.63
N SER A 83 -4.57 -0.31 -31.13
CA SER A 83 -6.02 -0.45 -31.00
C SER A 83 -6.49 -1.49 -29.98
N ASP A 84 -5.59 -2.24 -29.37
CA ASP A 84 -5.93 -3.42 -28.53
C ASP A 84 -5.27 -3.41 -27.15
N VAL A 85 -4.65 -2.30 -26.74
CA VAL A 85 -3.87 -2.22 -25.49
C VAL A 85 -4.76 -2.46 -24.26
N GLU A 86 -6.00 -1.94 -24.28
CA GLU A 86 -6.97 -2.12 -23.19
C GLU A 86 -7.39 -3.60 -23.06
N TRP A 87 -7.60 -4.30 -24.17
CA TRP A 87 -7.93 -5.73 -24.17
C TRP A 87 -6.77 -6.59 -23.65
N GLN A 88 -5.56 -6.21 -23.97
CA GLN A 88 -4.37 -6.86 -23.46
C GLN A 88 -4.28 -6.70 -21.94
N ALA A 89 -4.41 -5.48 -21.45
CA ALA A 89 -4.34 -5.15 -20.03
C ALA A 89 -5.48 -5.79 -19.21
N ILE A 90 -6.72 -5.84 -19.75
CA ILE A 90 -7.85 -6.53 -19.12
C ILE A 90 -7.55 -8.03 -18.92
N LYS A 91 -6.98 -8.69 -19.94
CA LYS A 91 -6.59 -10.12 -19.83
C LYS A 91 -5.55 -10.30 -18.73
N TYR A 92 -4.60 -9.39 -18.61
CA TYR A 92 -3.57 -9.45 -17.57
C TYR A 92 -4.15 -9.20 -16.18
N ALA A 93 -5.02 -8.20 -16.02
CA ALA A 93 -5.71 -7.92 -14.77
C ALA A 93 -6.60 -9.11 -14.35
N SER A 94 -7.33 -9.70 -15.29
CA SER A 94 -8.12 -10.92 -15.04
C SER A 94 -7.26 -12.08 -14.55
N TYR A 95 -6.06 -12.25 -15.11
CA TYR A 95 -5.14 -13.27 -14.65
C TYR A 95 -4.60 -12.97 -13.25
N CYS A 96 -4.11 -11.75 -13.02
CA CYS A 96 -3.57 -11.34 -11.73
C CYS A 96 -4.63 -11.32 -10.63
N SER A 97 -5.92 -11.23 -10.96
CA SER A 97 -7.02 -11.25 -9.97
C SER A 97 -7.10 -12.56 -9.16
N SER A 98 -6.53 -13.64 -9.68
CA SER A 98 -6.49 -14.94 -9.01
C SER A 98 -5.27 -15.13 -8.09
N PHE A 99 -4.30 -14.19 -8.09
CA PHE A 99 -3.12 -14.33 -7.25
C PHE A 99 -3.47 -14.26 -5.77
N SER A 100 -3.00 -15.25 -5.03
CA SER A 100 -2.96 -15.21 -3.57
C SER A 100 -1.90 -14.22 -3.08
N TYR A 101 -1.96 -13.81 -1.82
CA TYR A 101 -0.93 -12.98 -1.22
C TYR A 101 0.44 -13.68 -1.25
N ASP A 102 0.50 -15.01 -1.06
CA ASP A 102 1.76 -15.77 -1.15
C ASP A 102 2.39 -15.72 -2.55
N GLU A 103 1.57 -15.78 -3.61
CA GLU A 103 2.03 -15.63 -4.99
C GLU A 103 2.55 -14.22 -5.26
N ILE A 104 1.90 -13.21 -4.70
CA ILE A 104 2.33 -11.81 -4.82
C ILE A 104 3.69 -11.60 -4.13
N TYR A 105 3.85 -12.11 -2.90
CA TYR A 105 5.13 -12.05 -2.19
C TYR A 105 6.24 -12.78 -2.94
N LYS A 106 5.93 -13.93 -3.52
CA LYS A 106 6.87 -14.69 -4.34
C LYS A 106 7.32 -13.92 -5.58
N HIS A 107 6.40 -13.32 -6.33
CA HIS A 107 6.75 -12.50 -7.50
C HIS A 107 7.61 -11.30 -7.12
N PHE A 108 7.32 -10.68 -5.97
CA PHE A 108 8.13 -9.57 -5.50
C PHE A 108 9.51 -10.02 -5.01
N ALA A 109 9.62 -11.15 -4.32
CA ALA A 109 10.90 -11.74 -3.94
C ALA A 109 11.78 -12.07 -5.16
N GLU A 110 11.18 -12.67 -6.20
CA GLU A 110 11.85 -12.92 -7.48
C GLU A 110 12.34 -11.63 -8.15
N TYR A 111 11.53 -10.57 -8.11
CA TYR A 111 11.88 -9.26 -8.67
C TYR A 111 13.02 -8.58 -7.91
N LEU A 112 13.04 -8.67 -6.58
CA LEU A 112 14.08 -8.11 -5.74
C LEU A 112 15.35 -8.96 -5.72
N GLY A 113 15.27 -10.25 -6.08
CA GLY A 113 16.35 -11.21 -5.88
C GLY A 113 16.61 -11.55 -4.41
N THR A 114 15.56 -11.48 -3.57
CA THR A 114 15.59 -11.76 -2.11
C THR A 114 14.74 -12.99 -1.78
N ASP A 115 14.64 -13.31 -0.48
CA ASP A 115 13.68 -14.30 -0.01
C ASP A 115 12.25 -13.75 0.14
N GLY A 116 11.31 -14.65 0.44
CA GLY A 116 9.89 -14.30 0.55
C GLY A 116 9.57 -13.42 1.77
N ASP A 117 10.32 -13.57 2.86
CA ASP A 117 10.07 -12.85 4.11
C ASP A 117 10.39 -11.35 3.94
N ASP A 118 11.50 -11.02 3.27
CA ASP A 118 11.86 -9.64 2.92
C ASP A 118 10.81 -8.99 2.01
N ALA A 119 10.30 -9.72 1.04
CA ALA A 119 9.25 -9.23 0.14
C ALA A 119 7.96 -8.96 0.91
N GLN A 120 7.55 -9.86 1.80
CA GLN A 120 6.39 -9.70 2.66
C GLN A 120 6.50 -8.44 3.51
N VAL A 121 7.60 -8.28 4.24
CA VAL A 121 7.83 -7.10 5.11
C VAL A 121 7.72 -5.80 4.34
N LYS A 122 8.27 -5.74 3.13
CA LYS A 122 8.23 -4.54 2.30
C LYS A 122 6.82 -4.22 1.80
N ILE A 123 6.06 -5.22 1.34
CA ILE A 123 4.68 -5.01 0.90
C ILE A 123 3.81 -4.60 2.08
N GLU A 124 3.87 -5.32 3.20
CA GLU A 124 3.09 -5.00 4.41
C GLU A 124 3.43 -3.63 5.00
N GLY A 125 4.69 -3.19 4.88
CA GLY A 125 5.11 -1.84 5.26
C GLY A 125 4.65 -0.75 4.28
N PHE A 126 4.36 -1.10 3.04
CA PHE A 126 3.93 -0.16 2.01
C PHE A 126 2.42 0.04 2.01
N ILE A 127 1.62 -1.04 2.12
CA ILE A 127 0.15 -1.00 2.02
C ILE A 127 -0.50 -0.47 3.30
N ASN A 128 -1.70 0.11 3.16
CA ASN A 128 -2.52 0.61 4.25
C ASN A 128 -3.66 -0.36 4.65
N CYS A 129 -3.73 -1.54 4.02
CA CYS A 129 -4.71 -2.58 4.29
C CYS A 129 -4.05 -3.79 4.98
N GLU A 130 -4.87 -4.72 5.46
CA GLU A 130 -4.36 -5.97 6.00
C GLU A 130 -3.89 -6.90 4.86
N PRO A 131 -2.91 -7.78 5.09
CA PRO A 131 -2.39 -8.70 4.06
C PRO A 131 -3.48 -9.55 3.40
N GLU A 132 -4.52 -9.96 4.14
CA GLU A 132 -5.63 -10.74 3.62
C GLU A 132 -6.56 -9.95 2.69
N ASP A 133 -6.48 -8.63 2.73
CA ASP A 133 -7.22 -7.74 1.82
C ASP A 133 -6.42 -7.38 0.56
N LEU A 134 -5.17 -7.88 0.46
CA LEU A 134 -4.34 -7.71 -0.73
C LEU A 134 -5.02 -8.36 -1.95
N ASN A 135 -5.00 -7.66 -3.08
CA ASN A 135 -5.57 -8.13 -4.35
C ASN A 135 -7.10 -8.31 -4.37
N GLN A 136 -7.85 -7.69 -3.47
CA GLN A 136 -9.32 -7.68 -3.56
C GLN A 136 -9.83 -6.92 -4.79
N ARG A 137 -9.00 -6.08 -5.37
CA ARG A 137 -9.28 -5.30 -6.57
C ARG A 137 -8.04 -5.23 -7.46
N GLN A 138 -8.29 -5.07 -8.74
CA GLN A 138 -7.27 -4.83 -9.73
C GLN A 138 -7.51 -3.49 -10.40
N ARG A 139 -6.42 -2.83 -10.75
CA ARG A 139 -6.41 -1.57 -11.48
C ARG A 139 -5.53 -1.72 -12.71
N ILE A 140 -5.80 -0.92 -13.72
CA ILE A 140 -5.04 -0.91 -14.97
C ILE A 140 -4.56 0.51 -15.21
N ILE A 141 -3.29 0.67 -15.53
CA ILE A 141 -2.71 1.91 -16.01
C ILE A 141 -2.15 1.66 -17.41
N LEU A 142 -2.71 2.35 -18.38
CA LEU A 142 -2.20 2.36 -19.75
C LEU A 142 -1.31 3.58 -19.92
N VAL A 143 -0.11 3.37 -20.41
CA VAL A 143 0.88 4.44 -20.62
C VAL A 143 1.30 4.47 -22.08
N ALA A 144 1.16 5.63 -22.71
CA ALA A 144 1.62 5.86 -24.10
C ALA A 144 1.91 7.34 -24.32
N LYS A 145 2.65 7.68 -25.38
CA LYS A 145 2.75 9.08 -25.84
C LYS A 145 1.43 9.55 -26.43
N GLU A 146 0.74 8.72 -27.18
CA GLU A 146 -0.56 9.02 -27.78
C GLU A 146 -1.50 7.82 -27.67
N PHE A 147 -2.78 8.10 -27.43
CA PHE A 147 -3.83 7.09 -27.37
C PHE A 147 -4.73 7.17 -28.60
N HIS A 148 -5.01 6.04 -29.19
CA HIS A 148 -5.99 5.92 -30.26
C HIS A 148 -7.39 6.27 -29.71
N SER A 149 -8.23 6.93 -30.51
CA SER A 149 -9.57 7.36 -30.09
C SER A 149 -10.48 6.19 -29.68
N GLU A 150 -10.31 5.02 -30.30
CA GLU A 150 -11.06 3.81 -29.94
C GLU A 150 -10.68 3.30 -28.56
N VAL A 151 -9.39 3.34 -28.19
CA VAL A 151 -8.92 3.00 -26.84
C VAL A 151 -9.51 3.92 -25.79
N ILE A 152 -9.51 5.24 -26.06
CA ILE A 152 -10.13 6.23 -25.16
C ILE A 152 -11.62 5.93 -24.97
N SER A 153 -12.36 5.64 -26.06
CA SER A 153 -13.79 5.31 -26.02
C SER A 153 -14.04 4.01 -25.24
N ALA A 154 -13.24 2.99 -25.47
CA ALA A 154 -13.33 1.70 -24.77
C ALA A 154 -13.05 1.86 -23.26
N VAL A 155 -12.00 2.62 -22.90
CA VAL A 155 -11.64 2.88 -21.51
C VAL A 155 -12.76 3.64 -20.78
N LEU A 156 -13.33 4.68 -21.39
CA LEU A 156 -14.44 5.42 -20.80
C LEU A 156 -15.65 4.51 -20.54
N TRP A 157 -16.01 3.65 -21.50
CA TRP A 157 -17.09 2.68 -21.35
C TRP A 157 -16.82 1.63 -20.27
N LEU A 158 -15.58 1.10 -20.20
CA LEU A 158 -15.17 0.14 -19.17
C LEU A 158 -15.24 0.74 -17.78
N ARG A 159 -14.90 2.02 -17.64
CA ARG A 159 -15.01 2.74 -16.36
C ARG A 159 -16.45 2.90 -15.89
N GLU A 160 -17.42 3.05 -16.79
CA GLU A 160 -18.86 3.02 -16.46
C GLU A 160 -19.27 1.66 -15.86
N SER A 161 -18.57 0.58 -16.25
CA SER A 161 -18.75 -0.78 -15.71
C SER A 161 -17.88 -1.06 -14.46
N GLU A 162 -17.42 -0.01 -13.77
CA GLU A 162 -16.62 -0.09 -12.53
C GLU A 162 -15.22 -0.73 -12.71
N ILE A 163 -14.73 -0.86 -13.92
CA ILE A 163 -13.36 -1.31 -14.17
C ILE A 163 -12.42 -0.11 -14.04
N ASN A 164 -11.50 -0.17 -13.09
CA ASN A 164 -10.57 0.93 -12.83
C ASN A 164 -9.41 0.91 -13.84
N ILE A 165 -9.55 1.71 -14.90
CA ILE A 165 -8.53 1.89 -15.95
C ILE A 165 -8.16 3.37 -16.01
N GLU A 166 -6.88 3.66 -16.00
CA GLU A 166 -6.30 5.00 -16.18
C GLU A 166 -5.49 5.06 -17.47
N CYS A 167 -5.51 6.22 -18.12
CA CYS A 167 -4.65 6.50 -19.26
C CYS A 167 -3.71 7.66 -18.92
N ILE A 168 -2.43 7.41 -18.99
CA ILE A 168 -1.37 8.38 -18.70
C ILE A 168 -0.55 8.59 -19.96
N ARG A 169 -0.52 9.85 -20.40
CA ARG A 169 0.34 10.27 -21.50
C ARG A 169 1.71 10.60 -20.98
N LEU A 170 2.76 10.02 -21.56
CA LEU A 170 4.14 10.43 -21.32
C LEU A 170 4.71 11.06 -22.58
N THR A 171 4.86 12.38 -22.57
CA THR A 171 5.37 13.12 -23.74
C THR A 171 6.84 13.43 -23.57
N PRO A 172 7.74 12.93 -24.45
CA PRO A 172 9.15 13.31 -24.45
C PRO A 172 9.35 14.67 -25.12
N TYR A 173 10.23 15.46 -24.54
CA TYR A 173 10.70 16.74 -25.03
C TYR A 173 12.22 16.74 -25.05
N PHE A 174 12.82 17.16 -26.15
CA PHE A 174 14.26 17.13 -26.32
C PHE A 174 14.76 18.53 -26.64
N ASP A 175 15.68 19.06 -25.83
CA ASP A 175 16.17 20.40 -26.01
C ASP A 175 17.44 20.45 -26.92
N GLN A 176 17.81 21.66 -27.29
CA GLN A 176 19.00 21.90 -28.14
C GLN A 176 20.34 21.60 -27.42
N LYS A 177 20.31 21.40 -26.10
CA LYS A 177 21.48 21.01 -25.30
C LYS A 177 21.66 19.50 -25.18
N GLY A 178 20.72 18.73 -25.72
CA GLY A 178 20.72 17.27 -25.62
C GLY A 178 20.09 16.73 -24.35
N GLU A 179 19.29 17.55 -23.64
CA GLU A 179 18.57 17.12 -22.43
C GLU A 179 17.18 16.61 -22.80
N LEU A 180 16.81 15.44 -22.23
CA LEU A 180 15.51 14.80 -22.39
C LEU A 180 14.64 15.12 -21.16
N PHE A 181 13.43 15.57 -21.41
CA PHE A 181 12.40 15.80 -20.40
C PHE A 181 11.19 14.93 -20.72
N ILE A 182 10.56 14.38 -19.69
CA ILE A 182 9.32 13.61 -19.81
C ILE A 182 8.23 14.37 -19.06
N ASN A 183 7.11 14.63 -19.75
CA ASN A 183 5.94 15.23 -19.13
C ASN A 183 4.82 14.21 -18.98
N PRO A 184 4.50 13.81 -17.74
CA PRO A 184 3.35 12.95 -17.47
C PRO A 184 2.06 13.78 -17.47
N GLU A 185 1.00 13.24 -18.06
CA GLU A 185 -0.34 13.83 -18.08
C GLU A 185 -1.39 12.73 -17.92
N ILE A 186 -2.16 12.77 -16.84
CA ILE A 186 -3.29 11.85 -16.65
C ILE A 186 -4.44 12.34 -17.55
N ILE A 187 -4.82 11.55 -18.54
CA ILE A 187 -5.92 11.88 -19.46
C ILE A 187 -7.23 11.24 -19.03
N ILE A 188 -7.19 10.07 -18.42
CA ILE A 188 -8.35 9.39 -17.86
C ILE A 188 -7.94 8.80 -16.50
N PRO A 189 -8.72 9.09 -15.43
CA PRO A 189 -9.81 10.09 -15.37
C PRO A 189 -9.27 11.51 -15.48
N LEU A 190 -10.08 12.44 -15.91
CA LEU A 190 -9.72 13.86 -15.86
C LEU A 190 -9.37 14.22 -14.40
N PRO A 191 -8.25 14.92 -14.16
CA PRO A 191 -7.79 15.25 -12.80
C PRO A 191 -8.88 15.92 -11.95
N GLU A 192 -9.68 16.80 -12.57
CA GLU A 192 -10.78 17.52 -11.93
C GLU A 192 -11.96 16.60 -11.52
N ALA A 193 -12.06 15.43 -12.12
CA ALA A 193 -13.08 14.44 -11.78
C ALA A 193 -12.64 13.46 -10.69
N LYS A 194 -11.36 13.43 -10.30
CA LYS A 194 -10.83 12.48 -9.31
C LYS A 194 -11.59 12.54 -7.98
N ASP A 195 -11.81 13.74 -7.44
CA ASP A 195 -12.54 13.92 -6.17
C ASP A 195 -13.98 13.42 -6.23
N TYR A 196 -14.66 13.62 -7.36
CA TYR A 196 -16.02 13.13 -7.57
C TYR A 196 -16.05 11.61 -7.66
N ILE A 197 -15.11 11.02 -8.40
CA ILE A 197 -14.99 9.58 -8.57
C ILE A 197 -14.66 8.92 -7.23
N GLN A 198 -13.69 9.43 -6.47
CA GLN A 198 -13.34 8.93 -5.15
C GLN A 198 -14.51 8.97 -4.16
N LYS A 199 -15.28 10.06 -4.15
CA LYS A 199 -16.50 10.17 -3.32
C LYS A 199 -17.56 9.16 -3.73
N LYS A 200 -17.74 8.92 -5.02
CA LYS A 200 -18.69 7.94 -5.55
C LYS A 200 -18.28 6.51 -5.20
N GLU A 201 -16.98 6.20 -5.35
CA GLU A 201 -16.43 4.89 -4.99
C GLU A 201 -16.48 4.65 -3.46
N SER A 202 -16.15 5.66 -2.65
CA SER A 202 -16.26 5.56 -1.18
C SER A 202 -17.70 5.27 -0.74
N LYS A 203 -18.67 5.96 -1.33
CA LYS A 203 -20.09 5.74 -1.05
C LYS A 203 -20.56 4.34 -1.48
N GLN A 204 -20.05 3.82 -2.59
CA GLN A 204 -20.35 2.44 -3.00
C GLN A 204 -19.65 1.40 -2.13
N LYS A 205 -18.41 1.70 -1.65
CA LYS A 205 -17.73 0.87 -0.65
C LYS A 205 -18.55 0.74 0.62
N GLU A 206 -19.07 1.85 1.15
CA GLU A 206 -19.92 1.84 2.34
C GLU A 206 -21.19 0.99 2.15
N LEU A 207 -21.81 1.04 0.98
CA LEU A 207 -22.99 0.25 0.66
C LEU A 207 -22.70 -1.26 0.48
N LYS A 208 -21.52 -1.63 0.00
CA LYS A 208 -21.09 -3.04 -0.17
C LYS A 208 -20.53 -3.67 1.11
N GLN A 209 -19.95 -2.88 2.01
CA GLN A 209 -19.37 -3.35 3.30
C GLN A 209 -20.42 -3.76 4.34
N SER A 210 -21.69 -3.38 4.17
CA SER A 210 -22.77 -3.82 5.07
C SER A 210 -23.03 -5.35 5.04
N GLY A 211 -22.33 -6.11 4.21
CA GLY A 211 -22.56 -7.54 3.99
C GLY A 211 -21.48 -8.53 4.41
N LYS A 212 -20.21 -8.11 4.63
CA LYS A 212 -19.12 -9.02 5.04
C LYS A 212 -18.12 -8.31 5.96
N SER A 213 -18.35 -8.38 7.25
CA SER A 213 -17.40 -7.91 8.25
C SER A 213 -16.21 -8.89 8.32
N SER A 214 -15.00 -8.40 8.02
CA SER A 214 -13.73 -9.08 8.33
C SER A 214 -13.39 -9.00 9.82
N PHE A 215 -14.20 -8.30 10.61
CA PHE A 215 -14.05 -8.12 12.04
C PHE A 215 -14.92 -9.11 12.80
N SER A 216 -14.38 -9.63 13.91
CA SER A 216 -15.09 -10.45 14.85
C SER A 216 -14.92 -9.89 16.25
N LEU A 217 -15.96 -10.00 17.08
CA LEU A 217 -15.91 -9.73 18.52
C LEU A 217 -15.81 -11.02 19.33
N GLU A 218 -15.72 -12.18 18.68
CA GLU A 218 -15.56 -13.45 19.37
C GLU A 218 -14.22 -13.48 20.12
N LYS A 219 -14.27 -13.87 21.38
CA LYS A 219 -13.11 -14.06 22.25
C LYS A 219 -12.67 -15.52 22.17
N SER A 220 -11.37 -15.77 22.22
CA SER A 220 -10.89 -17.14 22.46
C SER A 220 -11.12 -17.54 23.93
N ASN A 221 -10.95 -18.82 24.21
CA ASN A 221 -10.95 -19.37 25.56
C ASN A 221 -9.68 -20.22 25.73
N LEU A 222 -8.52 -19.58 25.59
CA LEU A 222 -7.22 -20.23 25.72
C LEU A 222 -6.82 -20.28 27.20
N GLU A 223 -6.16 -21.37 27.57
CA GLU A 223 -5.51 -21.48 28.87
C GLU A 223 -4.35 -20.48 28.98
N PRO A 224 -3.97 -20.04 30.20
CA PRO A 224 -2.99 -18.96 30.40
C PRO A 224 -1.66 -19.18 29.65
N ASP A 225 -1.11 -20.39 29.63
CA ASP A 225 0.16 -20.68 28.95
C ASP A 225 0.03 -20.55 27.41
N GLN A 226 -1.07 -21.03 26.86
CA GLN A 226 -1.36 -20.92 25.42
C GLN A 226 -1.59 -19.46 25.04
N LEU A 227 -2.31 -18.72 25.89
CA LEU A 227 -2.60 -17.32 25.70
C LEU A 227 -1.31 -16.49 25.73
N LYS A 228 -0.40 -16.78 26.70
CA LYS A 228 0.91 -16.15 26.79
C LYS A 228 1.73 -16.34 25.51
N ASN A 229 1.80 -17.58 25.01
CA ASN A 229 2.55 -17.87 23.77
C ASN A 229 2.00 -17.06 22.58
N ARG A 230 0.67 -16.94 22.46
CA ARG A 230 0.03 -16.13 21.41
C ARG A 230 0.31 -14.63 21.54
N ILE A 231 0.48 -14.10 22.75
CA ILE A 231 0.89 -12.70 22.95
C ILE A 231 2.35 -12.55 22.53
N VAL A 232 3.22 -13.47 22.95
CA VAL A 232 4.64 -13.46 22.55
C VAL A 232 4.76 -13.51 21.02
N ASP A 233 4.05 -14.42 20.35
CA ASP A 233 3.99 -14.48 18.89
C ASP A 233 3.59 -13.11 18.26
N SER A 234 2.60 -12.44 18.87
CA SER A 234 2.13 -11.13 18.39
C SER A 234 3.13 -10.00 18.66
N LEU A 235 4.03 -10.15 19.65
CA LEU A 235 5.04 -9.17 20.06
C LEU A 235 6.42 -9.42 19.44
N THR A 236 6.63 -10.57 18.81
CA THR A 236 7.89 -10.96 18.15
C THR A 236 7.76 -10.99 16.62
N ARG A 237 6.57 -10.76 16.12
CA ARG A 237 6.29 -10.70 14.69
C ARG A 237 7.08 -9.55 14.05
N ASP A 238 7.74 -9.80 12.93
CA ASP A 238 8.47 -8.79 12.16
C ASP A 238 7.48 -7.95 11.34
N SER A 239 7.02 -6.86 11.92
CA SER A 239 6.04 -5.95 11.34
C SER A 239 6.14 -4.56 11.99
N ASP A 240 5.95 -3.52 11.21
CA ASP A 240 5.84 -2.14 11.69
C ASP A 240 4.73 -1.94 12.75
N LEU A 241 3.76 -2.82 12.76
CA LEU A 241 2.69 -2.80 13.75
C LEU A 241 3.16 -3.30 15.12
N THR A 242 4.12 -4.23 15.16
CA THR A 242 4.60 -4.87 16.39
C THR A 242 5.11 -3.88 17.44
N PRO A 243 6.03 -2.93 17.13
CA PRO A 243 6.47 -1.95 18.11
C PRO A 243 5.33 -1.01 18.56
N ARG A 244 4.40 -0.69 17.68
CA ARG A 244 3.21 0.14 17.99
C ARG A 244 2.24 -0.61 18.90
N PHE A 245 2.01 -1.88 18.62
CA PHE A 245 1.17 -2.74 19.44
C PHE A 245 1.79 -3.02 20.81
N ARG A 246 3.12 -3.19 20.87
CA ARG A 246 3.85 -3.26 22.13
C ARG A 246 3.63 -2.03 22.99
N ALA A 247 3.89 -0.83 22.45
CA ALA A 247 3.67 0.43 23.17
C ALA A 247 2.23 0.58 23.66
N PHE A 248 1.25 0.18 22.83
CA PHE A 248 -0.14 0.16 23.22
C PHE A 248 -0.39 -0.75 24.44
N LEU A 249 0.09 -1.98 24.44
CA LEU A 249 -0.06 -2.91 25.56
C LEU A 249 0.67 -2.40 26.81
N GLU A 250 1.87 -1.83 26.67
CA GLU A 250 2.61 -1.22 27.77
C GLU A 250 1.77 -0.09 28.44
N ILE A 251 1.13 0.77 27.66
CA ILE A 251 0.30 1.85 28.15
C ILE A 251 -0.92 1.32 28.92
N ILE A 252 -1.72 0.45 28.29
CA ILE A 252 -2.99 0.02 28.88
C ILE A 252 -2.86 -1.03 29.98
N SER A 253 -1.65 -1.60 30.19
CA SER A 253 -1.36 -2.55 31.27
C SER A 253 -0.68 -1.92 32.50
N GLN A 254 -0.36 -0.61 32.47
CA GLN A 254 0.28 0.08 33.61
C GLN A 254 -0.55 0.03 34.89
N GLU A 255 -1.83 0.35 34.76
CA GLU A 255 -2.77 0.38 35.88
C GLU A 255 -4.01 -0.47 35.56
N ASP A 256 -4.67 -0.98 36.59
CA ASP A 256 -5.93 -1.72 36.42
C ASP A 256 -7.11 -0.72 36.35
N ARG A 257 -7.21 -0.06 35.19
CA ARG A 257 -8.27 0.91 34.88
C ARG A 257 -8.59 0.97 33.38
N ILE A 258 -9.65 1.66 33.07
CA ILE A 258 -10.04 1.97 31.70
C ILE A 258 -9.23 3.18 31.21
N TYR A 259 -8.70 3.07 30.00
CA TYR A 259 -7.99 4.12 29.27
C TYR A 259 -8.84 4.61 28.10
N ASN A 260 -9.22 5.89 28.09
CA ASN A 260 -9.95 6.44 26.97
C ASN A 260 -9.00 6.62 25.74
N ARG A 261 -9.62 6.79 24.57
CA ARG A 261 -8.90 6.89 23.31
C ARG A 261 -7.87 8.02 23.28
N ASP A 262 -8.19 9.16 23.88
CA ASP A 262 -7.29 10.32 23.86
C ASP A 262 -6.08 10.12 24.79
N GLU A 263 -6.26 9.47 25.94
CA GLU A 263 -5.16 9.06 26.82
C GLU A 263 -4.21 8.09 26.09
N VAL A 264 -4.75 7.10 25.40
CA VAL A 264 -3.93 6.12 24.64
C VAL A 264 -3.20 6.81 23.49
N LYS A 265 -3.84 7.70 22.73
CA LYS A 265 -3.19 8.50 21.67
C LYS A 265 -2.03 9.32 22.22
N GLN A 266 -2.24 9.99 23.34
CA GLN A 266 -1.23 10.80 23.99
C GLN A 266 -0.06 9.93 24.49
N GLY A 267 -0.35 8.81 25.12
CA GLY A 267 0.65 7.84 25.58
C GLY A 267 1.48 7.25 24.42
N LEU A 268 0.86 6.94 23.29
CA LEU A 268 1.56 6.48 22.10
C LEU A 268 2.51 7.56 21.55
N TYR A 269 2.06 8.81 21.49
CA TYR A 269 2.90 9.93 21.09
C TYR A 269 4.10 10.12 22.03
N GLU A 270 3.89 10.07 23.33
CA GLU A 270 4.94 10.16 24.36
C GLU A 270 5.93 8.99 24.30
N ALA A 271 5.47 7.81 23.92
CA ALA A 271 6.29 6.63 23.66
C ALA A 271 7.04 6.68 22.30
N GLY A 272 6.92 7.78 21.54
CA GLY A 272 7.58 7.95 20.24
C GLY A 272 6.86 7.25 19.07
N VAL A 273 5.62 6.81 19.26
CA VAL A 273 4.78 6.22 18.23
C VAL A 273 3.99 7.30 17.51
N GLY A 274 4.59 7.85 16.46
CA GLY A 274 4.05 8.94 15.66
C GLY A 274 4.76 10.27 15.93
N ASN A 275 4.75 11.14 14.90
CA ASN A 275 5.39 12.46 14.95
C ASN A 275 4.48 13.54 15.58
N ASP A 276 3.20 13.24 15.68
CA ASP A 276 2.17 14.08 16.32
C ASP A 276 1.00 13.19 16.81
N THR A 277 0.11 13.76 17.61
CA THR A 277 -1.06 13.04 18.16
C THR A 277 -2.07 12.60 17.09
N GLY A 278 -2.10 13.27 15.94
CA GLY A 278 -2.95 12.88 14.80
C GLY A 278 -2.43 11.60 14.13
N GLN A 279 -1.12 11.48 13.97
CA GLN A 279 -0.49 10.28 13.45
C GLN A 279 -0.60 9.12 14.45
N SER A 280 -0.39 9.38 15.76
CA SER A 280 -0.61 8.38 16.82
C SER A 280 -2.06 7.88 16.83
N GLY A 281 -3.02 8.76 16.53
CA GLY A 281 -4.43 8.40 16.39
C GLY A 281 -4.72 7.48 15.19
N ARG A 282 -4.00 7.64 14.08
CA ARG A 282 -4.06 6.73 12.93
C ARG A 282 -3.47 5.37 13.29
N TYR A 283 -2.32 5.34 13.96
CA TYR A 283 -1.71 4.10 14.43
C TYR A 283 -2.58 3.37 15.46
N LEU A 284 -3.26 4.09 16.34
CA LEU A 284 -4.23 3.48 17.26
C LEU A 284 -5.43 2.87 16.51
N SER A 285 -5.81 3.45 15.36
CA SER A 285 -6.86 2.85 14.53
C SER A 285 -6.40 1.51 13.93
N ASN A 286 -5.15 1.40 13.46
CA ASN A 286 -4.58 0.16 12.97
C ASN A 286 -4.49 -0.89 14.08
N ILE A 287 -4.05 -0.50 15.29
CA ILE A 287 -4.03 -1.38 16.46
C ILE A 287 -5.46 -1.87 16.79
N SER A 288 -6.45 -1.00 16.71
CA SER A 288 -7.85 -1.35 16.96
C SER A 288 -8.40 -2.36 15.93
N GLN A 289 -7.98 -2.23 14.67
CA GLN A 289 -8.30 -3.21 13.63
C GLN A 289 -7.62 -4.55 13.92
N PHE A 290 -6.35 -4.53 14.31
CA PHE A 290 -5.61 -5.74 14.68
C PHE A 290 -6.25 -6.47 15.86
N LEU A 291 -6.74 -5.76 16.88
CA LEU A 291 -7.49 -6.35 17.99
C LEU A 291 -8.76 -7.08 17.52
N THR A 292 -9.47 -6.54 16.52
CA THR A 292 -10.76 -7.07 16.06
C THR A 292 -10.66 -8.03 14.88
N LYS A 293 -9.47 -8.30 14.35
CA LYS A 293 -9.25 -9.24 13.26
C LYS A 293 -9.72 -10.65 13.63
N LYS A 294 -10.39 -11.34 12.69
CA LYS A 294 -10.89 -12.73 12.93
C LYS A 294 -9.79 -13.70 13.37
N SER A 295 -8.56 -13.53 12.86
CA SER A 295 -7.40 -14.34 13.24
C SER A 295 -6.90 -14.11 14.66
N ASN A 296 -7.29 -13.02 15.32
CA ASN A 296 -6.77 -12.60 16.62
C ASN A 296 -7.80 -12.68 17.76
N PRO A 297 -8.56 -13.78 17.93
CA PRO A 297 -9.53 -13.90 19.01
C PRO A 297 -8.88 -13.89 20.41
N HIS A 298 -7.59 -14.25 20.50
CA HIS A 298 -6.79 -14.21 21.73
C HIS A 298 -6.58 -12.79 22.25
N LEU A 299 -6.43 -11.79 21.36
CA LEU A 299 -6.29 -10.40 21.79
C LEU A 299 -7.58 -9.87 22.40
N ARG A 300 -8.75 -10.31 21.93
CA ARG A 300 -10.05 -9.97 22.49
C ARG A 300 -10.37 -10.71 23.79
N GLN A 301 -9.66 -11.79 24.07
CA GLN A 301 -9.68 -12.43 25.38
C GLN A 301 -8.94 -11.59 26.42
N LEU A 302 -7.93 -10.79 26.02
CA LEU A 302 -7.08 -9.99 26.89
C LEU A 302 -7.59 -8.57 27.08
N VAL A 303 -8.00 -7.92 25.98
CA VAL A 303 -8.31 -6.49 25.92
C VAL A 303 -9.80 -6.30 25.67
N GLU A 304 -10.45 -5.60 26.56
CA GLU A 304 -11.81 -5.07 26.39
C GLU A 304 -11.73 -3.64 25.85
N PHE A 305 -12.73 -3.28 25.06
CA PHE A 305 -12.91 -1.95 24.50
C PHE A 305 -14.39 -1.72 24.18
N GLU A 306 -14.80 -0.49 24.12
CA GLU A 306 -16.12 -0.09 23.64
C GLU A 306 -16.05 0.30 22.16
N SER A 307 -17.12 0.04 21.43
CA SER A 307 -17.29 0.49 20.05
C SER A 307 -18.19 1.71 20.02
N GLY A 308 -17.64 2.87 19.67
CA GLY A 308 -18.36 4.14 19.60
C GLY A 308 -18.53 4.62 18.15
N GLY A 309 -19.31 5.68 17.94
CA GLY A 309 -19.60 6.29 16.64
C GLY A 309 -20.84 5.71 15.96
N THR A 310 -21.32 6.38 14.92
CA THR A 310 -22.58 6.10 14.22
C THR A 310 -22.61 4.70 13.56
N HIS A 311 -21.45 4.08 13.35
CA HIS A 311 -21.30 2.75 12.74
C HIS A 311 -20.35 1.81 13.52
N GLY A 312 -19.99 2.11 14.77
CA GLY A 312 -19.12 1.26 15.60
C GLY A 312 -17.66 1.20 15.16
N GLU A 313 -17.24 2.12 14.31
CA GLU A 313 -15.92 2.11 13.68
C GLU A 313 -14.78 2.57 14.61
N THR A 314 -15.10 3.37 15.61
CA THR A 314 -14.11 3.90 16.56
C THR A 314 -14.10 3.06 17.83
N LYS A 315 -12.93 2.57 18.22
CA LYS A 315 -12.74 1.88 19.50
C LYS A 315 -12.29 2.88 20.55
N ASP A 316 -12.80 2.73 21.76
CA ASP A 316 -12.54 3.58 22.92
C ASP A 316 -12.53 2.74 24.20
N ASN A 317 -12.18 3.35 25.33
CA ASN A 317 -12.28 2.75 26.66
C ASN A 317 -11.56 1.38 26.73
N TYR A 318 -10.28 1.37 26.39
CA TYR A 318 -9.46 0.17 26.39
C TYR A 318 -9.10 -0.26 27.81
N HIS A 319 -9.20 -1.55 28.08
CA HIS A 319 -8.89 -2.12 29.38
C HIS A 319 -8.29 -3.52 29.21
N VAL A 320 -7.14 -3.79 29.82
CA VAL A 320 -6.63 -5.17 29.96
C VAL A 320 -7.41 -5.83 31.09
N ILE A 321 -8.06 -6.96 30.78
CA ILE A 321 -8.84 -7.71 31.78
C ILE A 321 -7.93 -8.07 32.96
N SER A 322 -8.31 -7.69 34.17
CA SER A 322 -7.46 -7.73 35.38
C SER A 322 -6.75 -9.07 35.60
N GLN A 323 -7.45 -10.19 35.36
CA GLN A 323 -6.88 -11.55 35.50
C GLN A 323 -5.74 -11.86 34.52
N TYR A 324 -5.61 -11.15 33.40
CA TYR A 324 -4.58 -11.37 32.39
C TYR A 324 -3.48 -10.31 32.42
N ARG A 325 -3.56 -9.33 33.29
CA ARG A 325 -2.62 -8.20 33.35
C ARG A 325 -1.19 -8.68 33.62
N ASP A 326 -1.00 -9.53 34.64
CA ASP A 326 0.33 -10.08 34.96
C ASP A 326 0.89 -10.91 33.78
N LEU A 327 0.02 -11.62 33.06
CA LEU A 327 0.41 -12.42 31.89
C LEU A 327 0.85 -11.51 30.72
N VAL A 328 0.18 -10.39 30.50
CA VAL A 328 0.60 -9.39 29.51
C VAL A 328 1.95 -8.78 29.89
N GLN A 329 2.15 -8.40 31.15
CA GLN A 329 3.41 -7.85 31.62
C GLN A 329 4.56 -8.84 31.48
N GLN A 330 4.37 -10.10 31.83
CA GLN A 330 5.36 -11.17 31.63
C GLN A 330 5.73 -11.35 30.14
N ALA A 331 4.76 -11.29 29.22
CA ALA A 331 5.03 -11.41 27.80
C ALA A 331 5.80 -10.17 27.25
N LEU A 332 5.49 -8.99 27.76
CA LEU A 332 6.23 -7.77 27.42
C LEU A 332 7.69 -7.82 27.91
N GLU A 333 7.94 -8.32 29.13
CA GLU A 333 9.28 -8.48 29.69
C GLU A 333 10.10 -9.54 28.93
N GLU A 334 9.51 -10.69 28.63
CA GLU A 334 10.14 -11.80 27.90
C GLU A 334 10.64 -11.34 26.53
N THR A 335 9.85 -10.55 25.83
CA THR A 335 10.14 -10.07 24.48
C THR A 335 10.95 -8.78 24.44
N ALA A 336 11.20 -8.09 25.57
CA ALA A 336 12.03 -6.88 25.63
C ALA A 336 13.51 -7.14 25.34
N GLY A 337 14.00 -8.36 25.64
CA GLY A 337 15.41 -8.76 25.43
C GLY A 337 15.78 -9.04 23.96
N GLU A 338 14.83 -9.31 23.09
CA GLU A 338 15.05 -9.58 21.67
C GLU A 338 15.16 -8.29 20.83
N VAL A 339 14.38 -7.28 21.14
CA VAL A 339 14.39 -5.98 20.44
C VAL A 339 15.71 -5.22 20.60
N SER A 340 16.43 -5.40 21.73
CA SER A 340 17.72 -4.74 21.98
C SER A 340 18.89 -5.32 21.17
N LYS A 341 18.80 -6.54 20.67
CA LYS A 341 19.87 -7.17 19.86
C LYS A 341 19.83 -6.70 18.40
N ASP A 342 18.66 -6.53 17.83
CA ASP A 342 18.52 -6.07 16.43
C ASP A 342 18.81 -4.57 16.26
N THR A 343 18.49 -3.75 17.27
CA THR A 343 18.82 -2.31 17.23
C THR A 343 20.33 -2.05 17.36
N GLN A 344 21.08 -2.90 18.05
CA GLN A 344 22.55 -2.80 18.12
C GLN A 344 23.24 -3.31 16.86
N ALA A 345 22.72 -4.35 16.22
CA ALA A 345 23.25 -4.87 14.97
C ALA A 345 23.10 -3.86 13.82
N ASN A 346 21.94 -3.20 13.70
CA ASN A 346 21.71 -2.18 12.69
C ASN A 346 22.51 -0.88 12.91
N LYS A 347 22.82 -0.50 14.15
CA LYS A 347 23.71 0.64 14.43
C LYS A 347 25.17 0.37 14.11
N LEU A 348 25.64 -0.87 14.25
CA LEU A 348 27.01 -1.24 13.89
C LEU A 348 27.21 -1.29 12.36
N THR A 349 26.20 -1.65 11.60
CA THR A 349 26.28 -1.71 10.12
C THR A 349 26.26 -0.32 9.48
N GLN A 350 25.63 0.67 10.12
CA GLN A 350 25.63 2.07 9.64
C GLN A 350 26.89 2.89 10.02
N LEU A 351 27.75 2.36 10.91
CA LEU A 351 29.02 3.00 11.29
C LEU A 351 30.23 2.42 10.54
N THR A 352 30.02 1.42 9.69
CA THR A 352 31.06 0.74 8.89
C THR A 352 30.83 0.84 7.37
N SER A 353 29.89 1.63 6.92
CA SER A 353 29.68 2.06 5.54
C SER A 353 29.79 3.59 5.48
#